data_07abbc5419ef50f59c7d2dfa9c19bce9
#
_entry.id   07abbc5419ef50f59c7d2dfa9c19bce9
#
_cell.length_a   1.000
_cell.length_b   1.000
_cell.length_c   1.000
_cell.angle_alpha   90.00
_cell.angle_beta   90.00
_cell.angle_gamma   90.00
#
_symmetry.space_group_name_H-M   'P 1'
#
loop_
_entity.id
_entity.type
_entity.pdbx_description
1 polymer ?
#
loop_
_entity_poly.entity_id
_entity_poly.type
_entity_poly.pdbx_seq_one_letter_code
_entity_poly.pdbx_strand_id
1 'polypeptide(L)'
;MVVGSGPNGLSAAVALAQSGASVLVLEAADEIGGGTRTAELTLPGFRHDVCSAVHTTGILSPFFRSLPLEEHGLRWIEPRASVSHPLDEQTAVILWDSLEETCRELGADASSYRKLIVPFHDEPEGFFGDVLGPLGIPEHPSLLLRFGLRAMWPATTFANWRFQQSRARALFAGCAGHSILPLSKPFTAALGLI
;
A
#
# COMPACT_ATOMS: atom_id res chain seq x y z
N MET A 1 -29.83 0.73 -0.50
CA MET A 1 -29.30 1.84 -1.33
C MET A 1 -27.90 2.17 -0.87
N VAL A 2 -26.96 2.30 -1.82
CA VAL A 2 -25.57 2.73 -1.60
C VAL A 2 -25.36 4.03 -2.36
N VAL A 3 -24.74 5.04 -1.73
CA VAL A 3 -24.48 6.35 -2.35
C VAL A 3 -22.98 6.45 -2.62
N GLY A 4 -22.64 6.69 -3.88
CA GLY A 4 -21.28 6.71 -4.40
C GLY A 4 -20.82 5.35 -4.93
N SER A 5 -20.24 5.35 -6.12
CA SER A 5 -19.71 4.17 -6.81
C SER A 5 -18.17 4.11 -6.83
N GLY A 6 -17.53 4.74 -5.84
CA GLY A 6 -16.11 4.53 -5.60
C GLY A 6 -15.83 3.11 -5.07
N PRO A 7 -14.54 2.71 -4.88
CA PRO A 7 -14.18 1.35 -4.48
C PRO A 7 -14.94 0.85 -3.25
N ASN A 8 -15.07 1.68 -2.22
CA ASN A 8 -15.77 1.32 -0.99
C ASN A 8 -17.27 1.14 -1.19
N GLY A 9 -17.90 2.04 -1.97
CA GLY A 9 -19.33 1.95 -2.28
C GLY A 9 -19.66 0.70 -3.11
N LEU A 10 -18.84 0.41 -4.12
CA LEU A 10 -18.99 -0.80 -4.93
C LEU A 10 -18.75 -2.07 -4.10
N SER A 11 -17.75 -2.08 -3.22
CA SER A 11 -17.50 -3.19 -2.31
C SER A 11 -18.69 -3.47 -1.40
N ALA A 12 -19.26 -2.41 -0.81
CA ALA A 12 -20.47 -2.53 0.01
C ALA A 12 -21.66 -3.04 -0.81
N ALA A 13 -21.83 -2.56 -2.03
CA ALA A 13 -22.90 -3.01 -2.93
C ALA A 13 -22.78 -4.49 -3.28
N VAL A 14 -21.56 -4.95 -3.60
CA VAL A 14 -21.26 -6.35 -3.91
C VAL A 14 -21.53 -7.24 -2.68
N ALA A 15 -21.04 -6.86 -1.50
CA ALA A 15 -21.24 -7.63 -0.26
C ALA A 15 -22.74 -7.76 0.07
N LEU A 16 -23.51 -6.68 -0.08
CA LEU A 16 -24.96 -6.70 0.13
C LEU A 16 -25.68 -7.58 -0.91
N ALA A 17 -25.29 -7.48 -2.17
CA ALA A 17 -25.88 -8.30 -3.23
C ALA A 17 -25.59 -9.79 -3.02
N GLN A 18 -24.38 -10.15 -2.61
CA GLN A 18 -24.01 -11.53 -2.25
C GLN A 18 -24.80 -12.07 -1.07
N SER A 19 -25.23 -11.21 -0.13
CA SER A 19 -26.11 -11.59 0.96
C SER A 19 -27.59 -11.73 0.54
N GLY A 20 -27.91 -11.58 -0.75
CA GLY A 20 -29.28 -11.69 -1.29
C GLY A 20 -30.07 -10.39 -1.25
N ALA A 21 -29.49 -9.27 -0.86
CA ALA A 21 -30.19 -7.98 -0.85
C ALA A 21 -30.32 -7.40 -2.26
N SER A 22 -31.46 -6.76 -2.55
CA SER A 22 -31.60 -5.92 -3.73
C SER A 22 -30.89 -4.59 -3.50
N VAL A 23 -29.92 -4.26 -4.35
CA VAL A 23 -29.04 -3.10 -4.16
C VAL A 23 -29.22 -2.10 -5.29
N LEU A 24 -29.42 -0.83 -4.91
CA LEU A 24 -29.36 0.32 -5.82
C LEU A 24 -28.15 1.17 -5.45
N VAL A 25 -27.27 1.42 -6.43
CA VAL A 25 -26.13 2.34 -6.30
C VAL A 25 -26.48 3.65 -6.99
N LEU A 26 -26.29 4.75 -6.27
CA LEU A 26 -26.46 6.11 -6.82
C LEU A 26 -25.09 6.76 -6.94
N GLU A 27 -24.77 7.27 -8.12
CA GLU A 27 -23.53 7.99 -8.43
C GLU A 27 -23.88 9.40 -8.94
N ALA A 28 -23.12 10.40 -8.48
CA ALA A 28 -23.32 11.78 -8.90
C ALA A 28 -22.57 12.15 -10.18
N ALA A 29 -21.52 11.39 -10.53
CA ALA A 29 -20.76 11.56 -11.75
C ALA A 29 -21.35 10.70 -12.89
N ASP A 30 -21.01 11.05 -14.13
CA ASP A 30 -21.45 10.32 -15.32
C ASP A 30 -20.80 8.92 -15.42
N GLU A 31 -19.66 8.72 -14.75
CA GLU A 31 -18.91 7.48 -14.74
C GLU A 31 -18.72 6.96 -13.31
N ILE A 32 -18.82 5.63 -13.17
CA ILE A 32 -18.56 4.92 -11.91
C ILE A 32 -17.05 4.81 -11.63
N GLY A 33 -16.68 4.45 -10.40
CA GLY A 33 -15.32 4.12 -10.02
C GLY A 33 -14.65 5.14 -9.07
N GLY A 34 -15.22 6.33 -8.90
CA GLY A 34 -14.68 7.34 -7.98
C GLY A 34 -13.21 7.67 -8.31
N GLY A 35 -12.32 7.56 -7.32
CA GLY A 35 -10.89 7.80 -7.50
C GLY A 35 -10.12 6.75 -8.30
N THR A 36 -10.73 5.61 -8.62
CA THR A 36 -10.11 4.55 -9.44
C THR A 36 -10.44 4.65 -10.94
N ARG A 37 -11.06 5.76 -11.36
CA ARG A 37 -11.34 6.00 -12.77
C ARG A 37 -10.07 6.31 -13.57
N THR A 38 -10.10 5.91 -14.83
CA THR A 38 -9.08 6.26 -15.84
C THR A 38 -9.72 7.16 -16.90
N ALA A 39 -9.07 8.27 -17.23
CA ALA A 39 -9.60 9.22 -18.23
C ALA A 39 -8.48 9.82 -19.08
N GLU A 40 -8.84 10.39 -20.22
CA GLU A 40 -7.93 11.17 -21.05
C GLU A 40 -7.83 12.59 -20.49
N LEU A 41 -6.82 12.84 -19.64
CA LEU A 41 -6.68 14.11 -18.91
C LEU A 41 -5.74 15.12 -19.59
N THR A 42 -4.96 14.69 -20.58
CA THR A 42 -3.96 15.52 -21.24
C THR A 42 -4.20 15.60 -22.74
N LEU A 43 -3.62 14.69 -23.51
CA LEU A 43 -3.78 14.62 -24.96
C LEU A 43 -4.72 13.49 -25.33
N PRO A 44 -5.46 13.59 -26.46
CA PRO A 44 -6.30 12.51 -26.97
C PRO A 44 -5.51 11.20 -27.10
N GLY A 45 -6.08 10.09 -26.64
CA GLY A 45 -5.47 8.77 -26.66
C GLY A 45 -4.52 8.48 -25.47
N PHE A 46 -4.17 9.47 -24.65
CA PHE A 46 -3.37 9.27 -23.45
C PHE A 46 -4.26 9.09 -22.23
N ARG A 47 -4.33 7.87 -21.73
CA ARG A 47 -5.13 7.48 -20.56
C ARG A 47 -4.33 7.65 -19.27
N HIS A 48 -4.93 8.28 -18.28
CA HIS A 48 -4.36 8.54 -16.96
C HIS A 48 -5.32 8.09 -15.88
N ASP A 49 -4.78 7.57 -14.79
CA ASP A 49 -5.58 7.37 -13.59
C ASP A 49 -5.91 8.73 -12.96
N VAL A 50 -7.20 8.94 -12.69
CA VAL A 50 -7.68 10.22 -12.19
C VAL A 50 -7.12 10.52 -10.79
N CYS A 51 -6.99 9.50 -9.95
CA CYS A 51 -6.49 9.64 -8.58
C CYS A 51 -5.61 8.45 -8.19
N SER A 52 -6.17 7.25 -8.12
CA SER A 52 -5.48 6.06 -7.60
C SER A 52 -4.81 5.28 -8.74
N ALA A 53 -3.48 5.39 -8.82
CA ALA A 53 -2.67 4.72 -9.85
C ALA A 53 -1.98 3.45 -9.33
N VAL A 54 -1.81 3.31 -8.00
CA VAL A 54 -1.11 2.20 -7.36
C VAL A 54 -2.01 1.58 -6.29
N HIS A 55 -2.19 0.26 -6.35
CA HIS A 55 -3.18 -0.46 -5.55
C HIS A 55 -2.54 -1.53 -4.65
N THR A 56 -1.50 -1.19 -3.91
CA THR A 56 -0.76 -2.12 -3.04
C THR A 56 -1.65 -2.82 -2.03
N THR A 57 -2.54 -2.09 -1.37
CA THR A 57 -3.49 -2.67 -0.42
C THR A 57 -4.64 -3.41 -1.10
N GLY A 58 -4.91 -3.15 -2.36
CA GLY A 58 -5.97 -3.82 -3.13
C GLY A 58 -5.66 -5.30 -3.36
N ILE A 59 -4.42 -5.61 -3.77
CA ILE A 59 -4.00 -7.00 -4.03
C ILE A 59 -3.99 -7.87 -2.77
N LEU A 60 -3.77 -7.27 -1.61
CA LEU A 60 -3.73 -7.95 -0.31
C LEU A 60 -5.05 -7.87 0.46
N SER A 61 -6.05 -7.17 -0.06
CA SER A 61 -7.36 -7.04 0.58
C SER A 61 -8.07 -8.40 0.68
N PRO A 62 -8.41 -8.88 1.88
CA PRO A 62 -9.16 -10.13 2.04
C PRO A 62 -10.50 -10.10 1.27
N PHE A 63 -11.17 -8.95 1.23
CA PHE A 63 -12.42 -8.79 0.50
C PHE A 63 -12.22 -8.93 -1.01
N PHE A 64 -11.29 -8.21 -1.62
CA PHE A 64 -11.06 -8.32 -3.07
C PHE A 64 -10.56 -9.70 -3.48
N ARG A 65 -9.77 -10.36 -2.66
CA ARG A 65 -9.30 -11.74 -2.89
C ARG A 65 -10.44 -12.78 -2.78
N SER A 66 -11.50 -12.48 -2.06
CA SER A 66 -12.68 -13.35 -1.99
C SER A 66 -13.59 -13.27 -3.21
N LEU A 67 -13.34 -12.31 -4.12
CA LEU A 67 -14.13 -12.09 -5.32
C LEU A 67 -13.42 -12.64 -6.57
N PRO A 68 -14.16 -13.17 -7.56
CA PRO A 68 -13.59 -13.67 -8.81
C PRO A 68 -13.27 -12.51 -9.78
N LEU A 69 -12.50 -11.51 -9.34
CA LEU A 69 -12.26 -10.28 -10.10
C LEU A 69 -11.50 -10.53 -11.40
N GLU A 70 -10.66 -11.55 -11.46
CA GLU A 70 -9.95 -11.95 -12.68
C GLU A 70 -10.90 -12.43 -13.77
N GLU A 71 -11.99 -13.12 -13.41
CA GLU A 71 -13.05 -13.54 -14.34
C GLU A 71 -13.78 -12.32 -14.92
N HIS A 72 -13.74 -11.19 -14.24
CA HIS A 72 -14.29 -9.91 -14.66
C HIS A 72 -13.26 -8.98 -15.31
N GLY A 73 -12.06 -9.49 -15.64
CA GLY A 73 -11.05 -8.78 -16.41
C GLY A 73 -10.02 -8.01 -15.59
N LEU A 74 -10.02 -8.10 -14.25
CA LEU A 74 -8.95 -7.53 -13.46
C LEU A 74 -7.64 -8.27 -13.74
N ARG A 75 -6.58 -7.52 -13.96
CA ARG A 75 -5.21 -8.03 -14.02
C ARG A 75 -4.32 -7.19 -13.12
N TRP A 76 -3.65 -7.85 -12.19
CA TRP A 76 -2.60 -7.21 -11.42
C TRP A 76 -1.31 -7.17 -12.23
N ILE A 77 -0.67 -6.02 -12.26
CA ILE A 77 0.62 -5.82 -12.90
C ILE A 77 1.60 -5.40 -11.81
N GLU A 78 2.57 -6.24 -11.54
CA GLU A 78 3.62 -5.98 -10.56
C GLU A 78 4.86 -5.47 -11.29
N PRO A 79 5.25 -4.21 -11.11
CA PRO A 79 6.45 -3.67 -11.73
C PRO A 79 7.68 -4.22 -11.01
N ARG A 80 8.75 -4.50 -11.76
CA ARG A 80 10.03 -4.93 -11.19
C ARG A 80 10.61 -3.90 -10.20
N ALA A 81 10.37 -2.62 -10.42
CA ALA A 81 10.73 -1.52 -9.54
C ALA A 81 9.45 -0.84 -9.05
N SER A 82 9.09 -1.05 -7.79
CA SER A 82 7.84 -0.54 -7.21
C SER A 82 7.88 0.95 -6.94
N VAL A 83 9.01 1.44 -6.41
CA VAL A 83 9.20 2.86 -6.04
C VAL A 83 10.64 3.26 -6.33
N SER A 84 10.83 4.50 -6.79
CA SER A 84 12.13 5.12 -6.95
C SER A 84 12.15 6.47 -6.25
N HIS A 85 13.12 6.69 -5.37
CA HIS A 85 13.34 7.97 -4.72
C HIS A 85 14.61 8.60 -5.27
N PRO A 86 14.50 9.67 -6.07
CA PRO A 86 15.66 10.45 -6.51
C PRO A 86 16.41 11.02 -5.31
N LEU A 87 17.71 10.93 -5.35
CA LEU A 87 18.64 11.52 -4.40
C LEU A 87 19.43 12.60 -5.09
N ASP A 88 20.26 13.31 -4.34
CA ASP A 88 21.19 14.27 -4.90
C ASP A 88 22.16 13.57 -5.87
N GLU A 89 22.82 14.37 -6.74
CA GLU A 89 23.89 13.91 -7.64
C GLU A 89 23.46 12.85 -8.68
N GLN A 90 22.24 12.95 -9.20
CA GLN A 90 21.73 12.08 -10.27
C GLN A 90 21.66 10.58 -9.89
N THR A 91 21.57 10.29 -8.61
CA THR A 91 21.35 8.93 -8.12
C THR A 91 19.93 8.74 -7.62
N ALA A 92 19.50 7.49 -7.51
CA ALA A 92 18.22 7.13 -6.90
C ALA A 92 18.40 5.90 -6.00
N VAL A 93 17.49 5.71 -5.05
CA VAL A 93 17.31 4.44 -4.37
C VAL A 93 16.00 3.83 -4.83
N ILE A 94 16.02 2.54 -5.13
CA ILE A 94 14.89 1.83 -5.72
C ILE A 94 14.40 0.76 -4.75
N LEU A 95 13.08 0.69 -4.59
CA LEU A 95 12.41 -0.46 -4.00
C LEU A 95 12.08 -1.44 -5.12
N TRP A 96 12.85 -2.53 -5.17
CA TRP A 96 12.63 -3.62 -6.11
C TRP A 96 11.55 -4.58 -5.58
N ASP A 97 10.91 -5.33 -6.46
CA ASP A 97 10.07 -6.46 -6.09
C ASP A 97 10.87 -7.53 -5.33
N SER A 98 12.14 -7.69 -5.70
CA SER A 98 13.09 -8.54 -5.00
C SER A 98 13.69 -7.84 -3.78
N LEU A 99 13.43 -8.40 -2.59
CA LEU A 99 14.07 -7.97 -1.34
C LEU A 99 15.60 -8.04 -1.43
N GLU A 100 16.13 -9.03 -2.14
CA GLU A 100 17.57 -9.20 -2.35
C GLU A 100 18.16 -8.06 -3.18
N GLU A 101 17.48 -7.64 -4.24
CA GLU A 101 17.93 -6.52 -5.08
C GLU A 101 17.88 -5.22 -4.29
N THR A 102 16.80 -4.97 -3.55
CA THR A 102 16.68 -3.81 -2.65
C THR A 102 17.81 -3.80 -1.61
N CYS A 103 18.05 -4.91 -0.92
CA CYS A 103 19.12 -5.01 0.08
C CYS A 103 20.50 -4.76 -0.51
N ARG A 104 20.75 -5.22 -1.75
CA ARG A 104 22.04 -5.00 -2.43
C ARG A 104 22.31 -3.51 -2.63
N GLU A 105 21.30 -2.72 -2.96
CA GLU A 105 21.44 -1.27 -3.10
C GLU A 105 21.69 -0.53 -1.79
N LEU A 106 21.25 -1.12 -0.67
CA LEU A 106 21.38 -0.48 0.65
C LEU A 106 22.71 -0.71 1.35
N GLY A 107 23.59 -1.53 0.77
CA GLY A 107 24.96 -1.71 1.24
C GLY A 107 25.07 -2.08 2.72
N ALA A 108 25.71 -1.23 3.53
CA ALA A 108 25.90 -1.49 4.97
C ALA A 108 24.57 -1.64 5.75
N ASP A 109 23.50 -1.04 5.28
CA ASP A 109 22.17 -1.12 5.90
C ASP A 109 21.34 -2.33 5.45
N ALA A 110 21.82 -3.13 4.51
CA ALA A 110 21.11 -4.29 3.96
C ALA A 110 20.56 -5.23 5.04
N SER A 111 21.43 -5.61 6.01
CA SER A 111 21.03 -6.49 7.12
C SER A 111 19.99 -5.85 8.03
N SER A 112 20.12 -4.54 8.28
CA SER A 112 19.19 -3.77 9.09
C SER A 112 17.80 -3.68 8.43
N TYR A 113 17.79 -3.41 7.12
CA TYR A 113 16.56 -3.34 6.32
C TYR A 113 15.88 -4.71 6.24
N ARG A 114 16.63 -5.76 5.89
CA ARG A 114 16.11 -7.14 5.84
C ARG A 114 15.43 -7.56 7.14
N LYS A 115 16.10 -7.37 8.29
CA LYS A 115 15.53 -7.71 9.62
C LYS A 115 14.28 -6.90 9.95
N LEU A 116 14.13 -5.73 9.34
CA LEU A 116 12.96 -4.88 9.54
C LEU A 116 11.77 -5.38 8.72
N ILE A 117 11.98 -5.71 7.45
CA ILE A 117 10.93 -5.96 6.45
C ILE A 117 10.49 -7.44 6.41
N VAL A 118 11.44 -8.39 6.52
CA VAL A 118 11.16 -9.83 6.41
C VAL A 118 9.96 -10.31 7.23
N PRO A 119 9.76 -9.88 8.49
CA PRO A 119 8.60 -10.33 9.26
C PRO A 119 7.24 -10.01 8.65
N PHE A 120 7.16 -8.97 7.82
CA PHE A 120 5.93 -8.54 7.15
C PHE A 120 5.87 -9.03 5.70
N HIS A 121 7.03 -9.23 5.09
CA HIS A 121 7.18 -9.72 3.73
C HIS A 121 6.90 -11.24 3.60
N ASP A 122 7.31 -12.03 4.59
CA ASP A 122 7.19 -13.50 4.51
C ASP A 122 5.77 -14.00 4.77
N GLU A 123 4.95 -13.22 5.49
CA GLU A 123 3.54 -13.54 5.79
C GLU A 123 2.62 -12.33 5.52
N PRO A 124 2.62 -11.78 4.29
CA PRO A 124 1.87 -10.56 3.99
C PRO A 124 0.37 -10.76 4.15
N GLU A 125 -0.15 -11.92 3.77
CA GLU A 125 -1.58 -12.22 3.85
C GLU A 125 -2.09 -12.24 5.29
N GLY A 126 -1.36 -12.87 6.20
CA GLY A 126 -1.69 -12.91 7.61
C GLY A 126 -1.64 -11.51 8.24
N PHE A 127 -0.58 -10.77 7.97
CA PHE A 127 -0.43 -9.41 8.48
C PHE A 127 -1.53 -8.47 7.97
N PHE A 128 -1.75 -8.42 6.66
CA PHE A 128 -2.77 -7.56 6.08
C PHE A 128 -4.19 -8.06 6.36
N GLY A 129 -4.39 -9.36 6.57
CA GLY A 129 -5.64 -9.92 7.07
C GLY A 129 -6.02 -9.34 8.43
N ASP A 130 -5.06 -9.28 9.36
CA ASP A 130 -5.27 -8.68 10.68
C ASP A 130 -5.42 -7.14 10.63
N VAL A 131 -4.73 -6.44 9.71
CA VAL A 131 -4.74 -4.97 9.62
C VAL A 131 -5.94 -4.45 8.82
N LEU A 132 -6.31 -5.10 7.74
CA LEU A 132 -7.37 -4.68 6.81
C LEU A 132 -8.68 -5.46 6.96
N GLY A 133 -8.66 -6.55 7.72
CA GLY A 133 -9.83 -7.38 7.99
C GLY A 133 -10.78 -6.75 9.00
N PRO A 134 -11.91 -7.44 9.29
CA PRO A 134 -12.83 -7.02 10.34
C PRO A 134 -12.14 -6.93 11.70
N LEU A 135 -12.56 -5.96 12.53
CA LEU A 135 -12.06 -5.85 13.90
C LEU A 135 -12.39 -7.13 14.69
N GLY A 136 -11.38 -7.76 15.22
CA GLY A 136 -11.49 -9.02 15.96
C GLY A 136 -10.23 -9.34 16.75
N ILE A 137 -10.14 -10.58 17.22
CA ILE A 137 -8.92 -11.11 17.83
C ILE A 137 -7.94 -11.40 16.69
N PRO A 138 -6.75 -10.80 16.68
CA PRO A 138 -5.78 -11.01 15.61
C PRO A 138 -5.33 -12.48 15.53
N GLU A 139 -5.16 -13.00 14.33
CA GLU A 139 -4.60 -14.33 14.11
C GLU A 139 -3.08 -14.33 14.35
N HIS A 140 -2.41 -13.18 14.13
CA HIS A 140 -0.96 -12.99 14.26
C HIS A 140 -0.58 -11.91 15.29
N PRO A 141 -0.95 -12.06 16.59
CA PRO A 141 -0.81 -11.00 17.59
C PRO A 141 0.65 -10.58 17.81
N SER A 142 1.61 -11.49 17.68
CA SER A 142 3.04 -11.18 17.80
C SER A 142 3.54 -10.29 16.67
N LEU A 143 3.03 -10.50 15.45
CA LEU A 143 3.38 -9.70 14.27
C LEU A 143 2.80 -8.29 14.39
N LEU A 144 1.53 -8.17 14.80
CA LEU A 144 0.89 -6.89 15.07
C LEU A 144 1.57 -6.11 16.20
N LEU A 145 1.96 -6.78 17.28
CA LEU A 145 2.71 -6.14 18.36
C LEU A 145 4.06 -5.59 17.84
N ARG A 146 4.77 -6.42 17.05
CA ARG A 146 6.05 -6.03 16.44
C ARG A 146 5.91 -4.85 15.50
N PHE A 147 4.83 -4.80 14.72
CA PHE A 147 4.47 -3.67 13.87
C PHE A 147 4.14 -2.44 14.72
N GLY A 148 3.19 -2.55 15.66
CA GLY A 148 2.69 -1.44 16.47
C GLY A 148 3.79 -0.71 17.25
N LEU A 149 4.70 -1.45 17.87
CA LEU A 149 5.84 -0.87 18.60
C LEU A 149 6.76 -0.02 17.72
N ARG A 150 6.86 -0.33 16.43
CA ARG A 150 7.66 0.44 15.46
C ARG A 150 6.85 1.53 14.78
N ALA A 151 5.61 1.23 14.45
CA ALA A 151 4.69 2.13 13.77
C ALA A 151 4.41 3.42 14.56
N MET A 152 4.47 3.37 15.89
CA MET A 152 4.24 4.55 16.76
C MET A 152 5.31 5.63 16.63
N TRP A 153 6.47 5.33 16.07
CA TRP A 153 7.57 6.29 15.97
C TRP A 153 7.36 7.31 14.85
N PRO A 154 7.93 8.53 15.00
CA PRO A 154 8.15 9.41 13.87
C PRO A 154 9.12 8.76 12.88
N ALA A 155 8.79 8.80 11.58
CA ALA A 155 9.60 8.15 10.55
C ALA A 155 11.03 8.69 10.50
N THR A 156 11.22 10.01 10.68
CA THR A 156 12.55 10.64 10.72
C THR A 156 13.39 10.11 11.87
N THR A 157 12.81 10.02 13.07
CA THR A 157 13.51 9.51 14.26
C THR A 157 13.84 8.04 14.08
N PHE A 158 12.89 7.25 13.61
CA PHE A 158 13.07 5.82 13.40
C PHE A 158 14.14 5.54 12.34
N ALA A 159 14.09 6.22 11.18
CA ALA A 159 15.07 6.05 10.11
C ALA A 159 16.48 6.41 10.56
N ASN A 160 16.65 7.53 11.28
CA ASN A 160 17.95 7.96 11.78
C ASN A 160 18.53 7.03 12.83
N TRP A 161 17.67 6.45 13.68
CA TRP A 161 18.09 5.46 14.67
C TRP A 161 18.44 4.11 14.03
N ARG A 162 17.69 3.70 12.98
CA ARG A 162 17.77 2.36 12.41
C ARG A 162 18.84 2.21 11.34
N PHE A 163 19.06 3.25 10.54
CA PHE A 163 19.90 3.21 9.36
C PHE A 163 21.09 4.19 9.46
N GLN A 164 22.21 3.76 8.90
CA GLN A 164 23.46 4.54 8.90
C GLN A 164 23.57 5.41 7.64
N GLN A 165 23.13 4.90 6.49
CA GLN A 165 23.32 5.53 5.19
C GLN A 165 22.07 6.30 4.72
N SER A 166 22.31 7.34 3.93
CA SER A 166 21.26 8.19 3.36
C SER A 166 20.29 7.40 2.47
N ARG A 167 20.78 6.42 1.70
CA ARG A 167 19.95 5.60 0.80
C ARG A 167 18.86 4.86 1.56
N ALA A 168 19.20 4.15 2.62
CA ALA A 168 18.23 3.42 3.43
C ALA A 168 17.25 4.35 4.16
N ARG A 169 17.75 5.50 4.65
CA ARG A 169 16.90 6.52 5.27
C ARG A 169 15.92 7.12 4.26
N ALA A 170 16.39 7.42 3.06
CA ALA A 170 15.57 7.99 1.99
C ALA A 170 14.51 7.00 1.52
N LEU A 171 14.86 5.73 1.31
CA LEU A 171 13.89 4.69 0.94
C LEU A 171 12.78 4.58 1.99
N PHE A 172 13.15 4.43 3.26
CA PHE A 172 12.19 4.32 4.35
C PHE A 172 11.33 5.58 4.50
N ALA A 173 11.96 6.76 4.45
CA ALA A 173 11.25 8.04 4.58
C ALA A 173 10.32 8.30 3.39
N GLY A 174 10.72 7.93 2.17
CA GLY A 174 9.89 8.05 0.98
C GLY A 174 8.62 7.18 1.08
N CYS A 175 8.75 5.92 1.48
CA CYS A 175 7.58 5.07 1.75
C CYS A 175 6.73 5.65 2.88
N ALA A 176 7.34 6.11 3.98
CA ALA A 176 6.62 6.74 5.09
C ALA A 176 5.88 8.03 4.70
N GLY A 177 6.30 8.69 3.60
CA GLY A 177 5.63 9.86 3.03
C GLY A 177 4.17 9.63 2.64
N HIS A 178 3.79 8.39 2.35
CA HIS A 178 2.39 8.02 2.10
C HIS A 178 1.46 8.23 3.31
N SER A 179 2.00 8.50 4.50
CA SER A 179 1.20 8.91 5.67
C SER A 179 0.53 10.28 5.49
N ILE A 180 0.97 11.08 4.50
CA ILE A 180 0.48 12.44 4.20
C ILE A 180 0.60 13.36 5.43
N LEU A 181 1.52 13.04 6.32
CA LEU A 181 1.83 13.80 7.53
C LEU A 181 3.32 14.22 7.53
N PRO A 182 3.68 15.28 8.22
CA PRO A 182 5.09 15.57 8.46
C PRO A 182 5.78 14.38 9.14
N LEU A 183 6.88 13.89 8.57
CA LEU A 183 7.56 12.67 9.02
C LEU A 183 8.14 12.75 10.44
N SER A 184 8.11 13.93 11.05
CA SER A 184 8.43 14.16 12.47
C SER A 184 7.28 13.86 13.43
N LYS A 185 6.08 13.55 12.91
CA LYS A 185 4.92 13.22 13.73
C LYS A 185 4.90 11.73 14.09
N PRO A 186 4.37 11.37 15.29
CA PRO A 186 4.15 9.98 15.66
C PRO A 186 3.32 9.23 14.62
N PHE A 187 3.49 7.92 14.55
CA PHE A 187 2.82 6.97 13.65
C PHE A 187 3.21 7.06 12.17
N THR A 188 4.03 8.02 11.77
CA THR A 188 4.43 8.14 10.35
C THR A 188 5.38 7.02 9.91
N ALA A 189 6.07 6.34 10.85
CA ALA A 189 6.89 5.17 10.51
C ALA A 189 6.07 3.97 10.03
N ALA A 190 4.76 3.91 10.32
CA ALA A 190 3.90 2.80 9.95
C ALA A 190 3.99 2.44 8.46
N LEU A 191 3.88 3.44 7.57
CA LEU A 191 3.91 3.23 6.13
C LEU A 191 5.31 2.99 5.54
N GLY A 192 6.36 3.21 6.33
CA GLY A 192 7.72 2.81 5.96
C GLY A 192 8.03 1.34 6.28
N LEU A 193 7.11 0.65 6.98
CA LEU A 193 7.27 -0.74 7.40
C LEU A 193 6.54 -1.75 6.50
N ILE A 194 5.66 -1.25 5.62
CA ILE A 194 4.76 -2.06 4.79
C ILE A 194 4.88 -1.67 3.32
#